data_d0218c89865fd811c2fdb355cc4c52e3
#
_entry.id   d0218c89865fd811c2fdb355cc4c52e3
#
_cell.length_a   1.000
_cell.length_b   1.000
_cell.length_c   1.000
_cell.angle_alpha   90.00
_cell.angle_beta   90.00
_cell.angle_gamma   90.00
#
_symmetry.space_group_name_H-M   'P 1'
#
loop_
_entity.id
_entity.type
_entity.pdbx_description
1 polymer ?
#
loop_
_entity_poly.entity_id
_entity_poly.type
_entity_poly.pdbx_seq_one_letter_code
_entity_poly.pdbx_strand_id
1 'polypeptide(L)'
;MKKTKMINSELSYVISQMGHTNSLTIGDCGLPIPNETKRIDLALTHNVPTFIQTLDVVLEELCVEEAIIASEIKEKNPQVYEAIKKRITNLIEVSHEEFKVLTKDSKAVVRTGEYSPYANIILKSGVVF
;
A
#
# COMPACT_ATOMS: atom_id res chain seq x y z
N MET A 1 24.38 -1.75 -10.15
CA MET A 1 22.91 -1.82 -10.09
C MET A 1 22.49 -2.41 -8.75
N LYS A 2 21.29 -2.03 -8.23
CA LYS A 2 20.72 -2.67 -7.02
C LYS A 2 20.53 -4.18 -7.25
N LYS A 3 20.81 -4.98 -6.22
CA LYS A 3 20.65 -6.45 -6.28
C LYS A 3 19.24 -6.91 -5.86
N THR A 4 18.48 -6.07 -5.14
CA THR A 4 17.14 -6.40 -4.66
C THR A 4 16.08 -6.11 -5.72
N LYS A 5 14.88 -6.67 -5.56
CA LYS A 5 13.79 -6.52 -6.54
C LYS A 5 13.27 -5.09 -6.64
N MET A 6 13.28 -4.34 -5.55
CA MET A 6 12.83 -2.96 -5.51
C MET A 6 13.81 -2.07 -6.28
N ILE A 7 13.45 -1.69 -7.51
CA ILE A 7 14.30 -0.80 -8.33
C ILE A 7 13.78 0.64 -8.41
N ASN A 8 12.53 0.88 -8.01
CA ASN A 8 12.00 2.23 -7.96
C ASN A 8 12.71 3.05 -6.88
N SER A 9 13.40 4.12 -7.27
CA SER A 9 14.24 4.91 -6.36
C SER A 9 13.44 5.66 -5.30
N GLU A 10 12.29 6.25 -5.66
CA GLU A 10 11.48 7.00 -4.71
C GLU A 10 10.88 6.09 -3.63
N LEU A 11 10.35 4.94 -4.04
CA LEU A 11 9.77 3.98 -3.11
C LEU A 11 10.85 3.38 -2.19
N SER A 12 12.00 3.02 -2.76
CA SER A 12 13.17 2.55 -1.99
C SER A 12 13.63 3.58 -0.97
N TYR A 13 13.68 4.86 -1.36
CA TYR A 13 14.07 5.96 -0.48
C TYR A 13 13.07 6.13 0.68
N VAL A 14 11.78 6.14 0.40
CA VAL A 14 10.76 6.27 1.45
C VAL A 14 10.82 5.10 2.43
N ILE A 15 10.89 3.86 1.93
CA ILE A 15 10.97 2.67 2.78
C ILE A 15 12.21 2.72 3.67
N SER A 16 13.36 3.14 3.13
CA SER A 16 14.60 3.22 3.91
C SER A 16 14.56 4.26 5.04
N GLN A 17 13.64 5.22 4.96
CA GLN A 17 13.44 6.24 5.99
C GLN A 17 12.38 5.88 7.02
N MET A 18 11.60 4.81 6.80
CA MET A 18 10.50 4.45 7.69
C MET A 18 11.01 3.89 9.01
N GLY A 19 10.60 4.52 10.09
CA GLY A 19 10.80 4.02 11.44
C GLY A 19 9.56 3.27 11.96
N HIS A 20 9.65 2.78 13.18
CA HIS A 20 8.53 2.12 13.85
C HIS A 20 7.28 3.01 13.85
N THR A 21 6.15 2.43 13.55
CA THR A 21 4.81 3.03 13.45
C THR A 21 4.60 4.01 12.28
N ASN A 22 5.61 4.32 11.48
CA ASN A 22 5.36 5.04 10.24
C ASN A 22 4.50 4.21 9.29
N SER A 23 3.74 4.87 8.44
CA SER A 23 2.86 4.18 7.50
C SER A 23 3.15 4.51 6.05
N LEU A 24 2.86 3.56 5.17
CA LEU A 24 2.92 3.66 3.72
C LEU A 24 1.59 3.17 3.16
N THR A 25 0.95 3.97 2.30
CA THR A 25 -0.27 3.55 1.60
C THR A 25 0.06 3.05 0.20
N ILE A 26 -0.56 1.95 -0.21
CA ILE A 26 -0.57 1.47 -1.59
C ILE A 26 -2.03 1.47 -2.04
N GLY A 27 -2.32 2.07 -3.18
CA GLY A 27 -3.69 2.21 -3.66
C GLY A 27 -3.91 1.86 -5.12
N ASP A 28 -5.19 1.65 -5.45
CA ASP A 28 -5.67 1.55 -6.82
C ASP A 28 -5.46 2.88 -7.58
N CYS A 29 -5.68 2.88 -8.89
CA CYS A 29 -5.41 4.06 -9.71
C CYS A 29 -6.38 5.23 -9.46
N GLY A 30 -7.47 5.00 -8.73
CA GLY A 30 -8.49 6.00 -8.44
C GLY A 30 -8.51 6.50 -7.00
N LEU A 31 -7.67 5.96 -6.11
CA LEU A 31 -7.63 6.42 -4.72
C LEU A 31 -7.22 7.90 -4.67
N PRO A 32 -8.03 8.78 -4.06
CA PRO A 32 -7.64 10.18 -3.91
C PRO A 32 -6.44 10.30 -2.98
N ILE A 33 -5.45 11.08 -3.39
CA ILE A 33 -4.23 11.31 -2.62
C ILE A 33 -4.25 12.74 -2.08
N PRO A 34 -4.15 12.93 -0.75
CA PRO A 34 -4.13 14.27 -0.17
C PRO A 34 -2.96 15.11 -0.72
N ASN A 35 -3.20 16.41 -0.92
CA ASN A 35 -2.19 17.31 -1.50
C ASN A 35 -0.91 17.38 -0.68
N GLU A 36 -1.01 17.25 0.64
CA GLU A 36 0.11 17.33 1.57
C GLU A 36 0.90 16.02 1.68
N THR A 37 0.35 14.90 1.19
CA THR A 37 1.00 13.59 1.27
C THR A 37 1.79 13.32 -0.01
N LYS A 38 3.01 12.83 0.16
CA LYS A 38 3.85 12.50 -0.99
C LYS A 38 3.18 11.45 -1.88
N ARG A 39 3.10 11.72 -3.18
CA ARG A 39 2.66 10.76 -4.19
C ARG A 39 3.87 10.06 -4.79
N ILE A 40 3.83 8.74 -4.85
CA ILE A 40 4.73 7.93 -5.68
C ILE A 40 3.87 7.27 -6.76
N ASP A 41 3.99 7.74 -7.97
CA ASP A 41 3.13 7.28 -9.07
C ASP A 41 3.82 6.20 -9.90
N LEU A 42 3.37 4.95 -9.72
CA LEU A 42 3.84 3.80 -10.48
C LEU A 42 2.89 3.44 -11.63
N ALA A 43 1.72 4.07 -11.71
CA ALA A 43 0.71 3.73 -12.70
C ALA A 43 1.20 4.06 -14.11
N LEU A 44 1.32 3.03 -14.95
CA LEU A 44 1.63 3.21 -16.37
C LEU A 44 0.36 3.13 -17.23
N THR A 45 -0.46 2.12 -16.99
CA THR A 45 -1.72 1.86 -17.69
C THR A 45 -2.56 0.90 -16.85
N HIS A 46 -3.75 0.51 -17.34
CA HIS A 46 -4.66 -0.40 -16.63
C HIS A 46 -3.92 -1.66 -16.17
N ASN A 47 -3.94 -1.90 -14.85
CA ASN A 47 -3.32 -3.06 -14.19
C ASN A 47 -1.80 -3.19 -14.40
N VAL A 48 -1.09 -2.09 -14.65
CA VAL A 48 0.38 -2.10 -14.77
C VAL A 48 0.98 -0.93 -13.98
N PRO A 49 1.69 -1.23 -12.87
CA PRO A 49 1.67 -2.50 -12.15
C PRO A 49 0.35 -2.73 -11.42
N THR A 50 0.02 -3.98 -11.09
CA THR A 50 -1.11 -4.29 -10.23
C THR A 50 -0.82 -3.93 -8.78
N PHE A 51 -1.88 -3.81 -7.99
CA PHE A 51 -1.78 -3.64 -6.54
C PHE A 51 -0.97 -4.76 -5.88
N ILE A 52 -1.26 -6.01 -6.21
CA ILE A 52 -0.58 -7.17 -5.60
C ILE A 52 0.89 -7.24 -6.01
N GLN A 53 1.24 -6.96 -7.28
CA GLN A 53 2.65 -6.88 -7.68
C GLN A 53 3.42 -5.86 -6.85
N THR A 54 2.83 -4.69 -6.63
CA THR A 54 3.43 -3.61 -5.83
C THR A 54 3.54 -4.01 -4.36
N LEU A 55 2.47 -4.58 -3.79
CA LEU A 55 2.46 -5.05 -2.40
C LEU A 55 3.55 -6.10 -2.16
N ASP A 56 3.68 -7.08 -3.06
CA ASP A 56 4.68 -8.13 -2.91
C ASP A 56 6.11 -7.57 -2.85
N VAL A 57 6.44 -6.64 -3.75
CA VAL A 57 7.77 -6.02 -3.76
C VAL A 57 8.01 -5.18 -2.50
N VAL A 58 7.00 -4.46 -2.01
CA VAL A 58 7.10 -3.67 -0.77
C VAL A 58 7.32 -4.59 0.44
N LEU A 59 6.58 -5.70 0.54
CA LEU A 59 6.69 -6.63 1.67
C LEU A 59 8.05 -7.35 1.73
N GLU A 60 8.80 -7.41 0.65
CA GLU A 60 10.17 -7.93 0.68
C GLU A 60 11.16 -6.97 1.35
N GLU A 61 10.83 -5.68 1.43
CA GLU A 61 11.73 -4.63 1.93
C GLU A 61 11.25 -3.98 3.22
N LEU A 62 9.95 -3.99 3.49
CA LEU A 62 9.34 -3.33 4.64
C LEU A 62 8.86 -4.35 5.67
N CYS A 63 9.37 -4.23 6.90
CA CYS A 63 8.80 -4.96 8.04
C CYS A 63 7.44 -4.34 8.40
N VAL A 64 6.38 -5.13 8.30
CA VAL A 64 5.00 -4.68 8.56
C VAL A 64 4.46 -5.37 9.80
N GLU A 65 4.03 -4.59 10.79
CA GLU A 65 3.42 -5.13 12.01
C GLU A 65 1.88 -5.17 11.95
N GLU A 66 1.29 -4.30 11.15
CA GLU A 66 -0.16 -4.12 11.06
C GLU A 66 -0.51 -3.50 9.70
N ALA A 67 -1.68 -3.79 9.18
CA ALA A 67 -2.17 -3.14 7.98
C ALA A 67 -3.67 -2.79 8.11
N ILE A 68 -4.07 -1.71 7.46
CA ILE A 68 -5.44 -1.22 7.45
C ILE A 68 -6.00 -1.34 6.04
N ILE A 69 -7.22 -1.86 5.92
CA ILE A 69 -7.96 -1.97 4.66
C ILE A 69 -9.38 -1.40 4.83
N ALA A 70 -10.00 -1.02 3.72
CA ALA A 70 -11.40 -0.65 3.72
C ALA A 70 -12.26 -1.92 3.78
N SER A 71 -13.25 -1.96 4.69
CA SER A 71 -14.14 -3.12 4.87
C SER A 71 -14.93 -3.47 3.62
N GLU A 72 -15.20 -2.50 2.75
CA GLU A 72 -15.93 -2.67 1.49
C GLU A 72 -15.23 -3.63 0.51
N ILE A 73 -13.92 -3.83 0.65
CA ILE A 73 -13.15 -4.74 -0.21
C ILE A 73 -13.70 -6.18 -0.13
N LYS A 74 -14.19 -6.59 1.04
CA LYS A 74 -14.68 -7.97 1.24
C LYS A 74 -15.80 -8.36 0.29
N GLU A 75 -16.71 -7.43 0.06
CA GLU A 75 -17.87 -7.65 -0.81
C GLU A 75 -17.59 -7.22 -2.25
N LYS A 76 -16.92 -6.07 -2.43
CA LYS A 76 -16.74 -5.45 -3.75
C LYS A 76 -15.53 -5.96 -4.52
N ASN A 77 -14.55 -6.53 -3.82
CA ASN A 77 -13.31 -7.06 -4.44
C ASN A 77 -12.77 -8.24 -3.63
N PRO A 78 -13.54 -9.33 -3.50
CA PRO A 78 -13.15 -10.47 -2.67
C PRO A 78 -11.85 -11.13 -3.15
N GLN A 79 -11.54 -11.07 -4.42
CA GLN A 79 -10.32 -11.66 -4.99
C GLN A 79 -9.06 -10.99 -4.44
N VAL A 80 -9.02 -9.64 -4.43
CA VAL A 80 -7.89 -8.90 -3.88
C VAL A 80 -7.86 -9.04 -2.35
N TYR A 81 -9.01 -9.03 -1.70
CA TYR A 81 -9.11 -9.27 -0.26
C TYR A 81 -8.46 -10.59 0.15
N GLU A 82 -8.79 -11.69 -0.52
CA GLU A 82 -8.18 -12.99 -0.24
C GLU A 82 -6.67 -12.99 -0.50
N ALA A 83 -6.22 -12.30 -1.56
CA ALA A 83 -4.80 -12.16 -1.85
C ALA A 83 -4.05 -11.39 -0.75
N ILE A 84 -4.67 -10.36 -0.17
CA ILE A 84 -4.11 -9.62 0.98
C ILE A 84 -3.99 -10.54 2.19
N LYS A 85 -5.05 -11.28 2.52
CA LYS A 85 -5.07 -12.19 3.69
C LYS A 85 -3.99 -13.27 3.64
N LYS A 86 -3.61 -13.70 2.46
CA LYS A 86 -2.51 -14.67 2.27
C LYS A 86 -1.14 -14.10 2.63
N ARG A 87 -1.00 -12.78 2.65
CA ARG A 87 0.27 -12.07 2.85
C ARG A 87 0.40 -11.43 4.21
N ILE A 88 -0.71 -10.95 4.77
CA ILE A 88 -0.75 -10.17 6.00
C ILE A 88 -1.85 -10.73 6.90
N THR A 89 -1.49 -11.08 8.13
CA THR A 89 -2.42 -11.66 9.10
C THR A 89 -3.04 -10.62 10.02
N ASN A 90 -2.30 -9.56 10.37
CA ASN A 90 -2.78 -8.50 11.26
C ASN A 90 -3.45 -7.38 10.45
N LEU A 91 -4.72 -7.58 10.10
CA LEU A 91 -5.53 -6.65 9.32
C LEU A 91 -6.56 -5.96 10.20
N ILE A 92 -6.58 -4.63 10.13
CA ILE A 92 -7.62 -3.77 10.71
C ILE A 92 -8.52 -3.29 9.60
N GLU A 93 -9.83 -3.35 9.84
CA GLU A 93 -10.84 -2.93 8.87
C GLU A 93 -11.48 -1.62 9.33
N VAL A 94 -11.56 -0.67 8.43
CA VAL A 94 -12.25 0.61 8.62
C VAL A 94 -13.17 0.87 7.43
N SER A 95 -14.05 1.86 7.52
CA SER A 95 -14.81 2.29 6.34
C SER A 95 -13.88 2.92 5.30
N HIS A 96 -14.26 2.91 4.03
CA HIS A 96 -13.45 3.56 2.98
C HIS A 96 -13.29 5.06 3.23
N GLU A 97 -14.31 5.73 3.79
CA GLU A 97 -14.22 7.14 4.15
C GLU A 97 -13.18 7.38 5.24
N GLU A 98 -13.14 6.55 6.26
CA GLU A 98 -12.11 6.61 7.31
C GLU A 98 -10.72 6.27 6.74
N PHE A 99 -10.63 5.26 5.87
CA PHE A 99 -9.40 4.91 5.19
C PHE A 99 -8.78 6.12 4.46
N LYS A 100 -9.59 6.85 3.70
CA LYS A 100 -9.13 8.06 2.98
C LYS A 100 -8.59 9.13 3.94
N VAL A 101 -9.20 9.30 5.11
CA VAL A 101 -8.69 10.22 6.12
C VAL A 101 -7.33 9.79 6.65
N LEU A 102 -7.16 8.49 6.93
CA LEU A 102 -5.92 7.94 7.48
C LEU A 102 -4.73 8.03 6.50
N THR A 103 -4.98 8.08 5.20
CA THR A 103 -3.90 8.24 4.20
C THR A 103 -3.09 9.52 4.37
N LYS A 104 -3.64 10.53 5.04
CA LYS A 104 -2.95 11.80 5.32
C LYS A 104 -1.68 11.61 6.16
N ASP A 105 -1.67 10.61 7.03
CA ASP A 105 -0.56 10.34 7.94
C ASP A 105 0.52 9.44 7.33
N SER A 106 0.30 8.94 6.11
CA SER A 106 1.27 8.10 5.42
C SER A 106 2.49 8.91 4.97
N LYS A 107 3.67 8.32 5.07
CA LYS A 107 4.91 8.91 4.53
C LYS A 107 4.84 9.12 3.02
N ALA A 108 4.11 8.25 2.34
CA ALA A 108 3.76 8.40 0.94
C ALA A 108 2.51 7.57 0.62
N VAL A 109 1.83 7.93 -0.46
CA VAL A 109 0.79 7.12 -1.10
C VAL A 109 1.32 6.67 -2.45
N VAL A 110 1.44 5.35 -2.62
CA VAL A 110 1.88 4.72 -3.85
C VAL A 110 0.66 4.45 -4.72
N ARG A 111 0.56 5.15 -5.86
CA ARG A 111 -0.49 4.93 -6.84
C ARG A 111 -0.06 3.83 -7.80
N THR A 112 -0.83 2.75 -7.85
CA THR A 112 -0.60 1.65 -8.80
C THR A 112 -1.49 1.79 -10.04
N GLY A 113 -1.30 0.92 -11.01
CA GLY A 113 -2.20 0.80 -12.15
C GLY A 113 -3.44 -0.05 -11.89
N GLU A 114 -3.64 -0.52 -10.65
CA GLU A 114 -4.76 -1.39 -10.30
C GLU A 114 -6.10 -0.79 -10.70
N TYR A 115 -6.88 -1.54 -11.47
CA TYR A 115 -8.15 -1.09 -12.03
C TYR A 115 -9.35 -1.84 -11.42
N SER A 116 -9.22 -2.29 -10.18
CA SER A 116 -10.30 -2.90 -9.41
C SER A 116 -10.59 -2.10 -8.13
N PRO A 117 -11.85 -2.09 -7.64
CA PRO A 117 -12.24 -1.21 -6.54
C PRO A 117 -11.67 -1.65 -5.20
N TYR A 118 -11.44 -0.68 -4.33
CA TYR A 118 -11.00 -0.89 -2.94
C TYR A 118 -9.70 -1.68 -2.77
N ALA A 119 -8.88 -1.80 -3.81
CA ALA A 119 -7.56 -2.41 -3.74
C ALA A 119 -6.57 -1.42 -3.13
N ASN A 120 -6.73 -1.19 -1.82
CA ASN A 120 -6.00 -0.18 -1.07
C ASN A 120 -5.58 -0.74 0.29
N ILE A 121 -4.37 -0.39 0.74
CA ILE A 121 -3.86 -0.82 2.03
C ILE A 121 -2.96 0.26 2.63
N ILE A 122 -3.04 0.45 3.95
CA ILE A 122 -2.08 1.23 4.71
C ILE A 122 -1.22 0.24 5.51
N LEU A 123 0.07 0.21 5.23
CA LEU A 123 1.04 -0.65 5.90
C LEU A 123 1.70 0.13 7.03
N LYS A 124 1.62 -0.38 8.24
CA LYS A 124 2.29 0.19 9.40
C LYS A 124 3.60 -0.53 9.66
N SER A 125 4.68 0.23 9.65
CA SER A 125 6.04 -0.31 9.83
C SER A 125 6.26 -0.83 11.23
N GLY A 126 6.81 -2.04 11.32
CA GLY A 126 7.30 -2.65 12.55
C GLY A 126 8.82 -2.51 12.69
N VAL A 127 9.37 -3.27 13.61
CA VAL A 127 10.81 -3.37 13.85
C VAL A 127 11.29 -4.79 13.58
N VAL A 128 12.58 -4.94 13.24
CA VAL A 128 13.19 -6.25 12.92
C VAL A 128 13.98 -6.84 14.10
N PHE A 129 13.92 -6.17 15.24
CA PHE A 129 14.60 -6.61 16.46
C PHE A 129 13.65 -6.73 17.62
#